data_bd5740e42d7aaa5256f6bef631f1a737
#
_entry.id   bd5740e42d7aaa5256f6bef631f1a737
#
_cell.length_a   1.000
_cell.length_b   1.000
_cell.length_c   1.000
_cell.angle_alpha   90.00
_cell.angle_beta   90.00
_cell.angle_gamma   90.00
#
_symmetry.space_group_name_H-M   'P 1'
#
loop_
_entity.id
_entity.type
_entity.pdbx_description
1 polymer ?
#
loop_
_entity_poly.entity_id
_entity_poly.type
_entity_poly.pdbx_seq_one_letter_code
_entity_poly.pdbx_strand_id
1 'polypeptide(L)'
;EFSQDCEVLAGYKKFSPLENGQKITDKGCYLYVDFGQKTNKILAKISISSANTEGAIANLEKELSHWSFDKVKRDANHAWKRQLQKIKAEGRNEADLENFYTALYHAYTAPYLFSDVNGNYKGPDKEIHSVHKHNQYSVFSLWDTYRAAHPLFTITQKKRVSDMINSMLKHYDAYGLQPVWELAGNETFCMIGNHAIPVITEAYLKGIRNFDVEKAYEAMKKTSLTDRAGMGVYRKYHYIPYELENESVSKTLEYAYDDWCIAQMAKALQKEDDYLFFLNASRNYTNLFDPGTGFMRGKSSAG
;
A
#
# COMPACT_ATOMS: atom_id res chain seq x y z
N GLU A 1 -13.72 17.19 -17.22
CA GLU A 1 -14.95 17.42 -18.01
C GLU A 1 -15.88 18.35 -17.24
N PHE A 2 -16.51 19.32 -17.92
CA PHE A 2 -17.45 20.27 -17.32
C PHE A 2 -18.84 20.13 -17.92
N SER A 3 -19.87 20.47 -17.15
CA SER A 3 -21.26 20.36 -17.56
C SER A 3 -21.73 21.48 -18.51
N GLN A 4 -20.88 22.46 -18.77
CA GLN A 4 -21.16 23.62 -19.61
C GLN A 4 -19.93 23.99 -20.43
N ASP A 5 -20.17 24.67 -21.56
CA ASP A 5 -19.11 25.21 -22.38
C ASP A 5 -18.28 26.26 -21.61
N CYS A 6 -17.00 26.24 -21.80
CA CYS A 6 -16.05 27.12 -21.13
C CYS A 6 -14.88 27.49 -22.05
N GLU A 7 -14.27 28.62 -21.79
CA GLU A 7 -12.97 28.97 -22.34
C GLU A 7 -11.87 28.48 -21.39
N VAL A 8 -10.84 27.86 -21.92
CA VAL A 8 -9.69 27.40 -21.13
C VAL A 8 -8.51 28.33 -21.42
N LEU A 9 -8.01 28.97 -20.37
CA LEU A 9 -6.82 29.79 -20.39
C LEU A 9 -5.69 29.04 -19.67
N ALA A 10 -4.52 28.99 -20.27
CA ALA A 10 -3.37 28.32 -19.71
C ALA A 10 -2.11 29.18 -19.72
N GLY A 11 -1.24 29.01 -18.75
CA GLY A 11 0.04 29.69 -18.64
C GLY A 11 0.66 29.64 -17.25
N TYR A 12 1.85 30.22 -17.10
CA TYR A 12 2.54 30.33 -15.81
C TYR A 12 2.52 31.77 -15.27
N LYS A 13 3.04 32.74 -16.07
CA LYS A 13 3.05 34.15 -15.70
C LYS A 13 2.09 34.98 -16.56
N LYS A 14 1.73 34.50 -17.74
CA LYS A 14 0.78 35.11 -18.66
C LYS A 14 -0.15 34.01 -19.17
N PHE A 15 -1.45 34.24 -19.06
CA PHE A 15 -2.47 33.30 -19.52
C PHE A 15 -2.88 33.67 -20.95
N SER A 16 -3.00 32.64 -21.78
CA SER A 16 -3.52 32.76 -23.14
C SER A 16 -4.58 31.69 -23.36
N PRO A 17 -5.59 31.96 -24.23
CA PRO A 17 -6.54 30.92 -24.60
C PRO A 17 -5.83 29.68 -25.14
N LEU A 18 -6.32 28.52 -24.73
CA LEU A 18 -5.81 27.24 -25.18
C LEU A 18 -6.72 26.71 -26.27
N GLU A 19 -6.18 26.52 -27.46
CA GLU A 19 -6.92 25.90 -28.55
C GLU A 19 -7.14 24.42 -28.30
N ASN A 20 -8.23 23.88 -28.84
CA ASN A 20 -8.58 22.46 -28.64
C ASN A 20 -7.46 21.57 -29.20
N GLY A 21 -6.94 20.68 -28.35
CA GLY A 21 -5.82 19.77 -28.63
C GLY A 21 -4.42 20.38 -28.45
N GLN A 22 -4.29 21.63 -28.07
CA GLN A 22 -3.02 22.25 -27.73
C GLN A 22 -2.47 21.72 -26.43
N LYS A 23 -1.15 21.44 -26.37
CA LYS A 23 -0.43 21.01 -25.18
C LYS A 23 0.51 22.10 -24.69
N ILE A 24 0.49 22.34 -23.39
CA ILE A 24 1.46 23.21 -22.71
C ILE A 24 2.31 22.35 -21.79
N THR A 25 3.63 22.52 -21.88
CA THR A 25 4.59 21.88 -21.00
C THR A 25 5.48 22.94 -20.38
N ASP A 26 5.38 23.15 -19.08
CA ASP A 26 6.22 24.06 -18.31
C ASP A 26 6.31 23.63 -16.84
N LYS A 27 7.29 24.19 -16.11
CA LYS A 27 7.47 23.98 -14.66
C LYS A 27 6.45 24.80 -13.86
N GLY A 28 5.21 24.34 -13.75
CA GLY A 28 4.17 25.04 -12.99
C GLY A 28 3.11 25.68 -13.87
N CYS A 29 2.49 24.89 -14.73
CA CYS A 29 1.34 25.32 -15.53
C CYS A 29 0.10 25.50 -14.65
N TYR A 30 -0.62 26.58 -14.87
CA TYR A 30 -1.94 26.84 -14.32
C TYR A 30 -2.98 26.82 -15.43
N LEU A 31 -4.14 26.30 -15.11
CA LEU A 31 -5.31 26.34 -15.97
C LEU A 31 -6.40 27.18 -15.30
N TYR A 32 -6.94 28.14 -16.06
CA TYR A 32 -8.15 28.84 -15.70
C TYR A 32 -9.27 28.42 -16.64
N VAL A 33 -10.44 28.23 -16.08
CA VAL A 33 -11.64 27.84 -16.82
C VAL A 33 -12.66 28.95 -16.63
N ASP A 34 -12.95 29.67 -17.72
CA ASP A 34 -13.93 30.74 -17.73
C ASP A 34 -15.27 30.26 -18.30
N PHE A 35 -16.31 30.31 -17.48
CA PHE A 35 -17.68 29.93 -17.84
C PHE A 35 -18.56 31.13 -18.21
N GLY A 36 -17.98 32.33 -18.26
CA GLY A 36 -18.73 33.57 -18.51
C GLY A 36 -19.67 33.98 -17.38
N GLN A 37 -20.38 35.08 -17.58
CA GLN A 37 -21.21 35.67 -16.50
C GLN A 37 -22.60 35.05 -16.31
N LYS A 38 -23.01 34.10 -17.14
CA LYS A 38 -24.42 33.61 -17.18
C LYS A 38 -24.66 32.32 -16.40
N THR A 39 -23.67 31.79 -15.68
CA THR A 39 -23.75 30.45 -15.10
C THR A 39 -23.84 30.47 -13.56
N ASN A 40 -24.95 29.99 -13.02
CA ASN A 40 -25.16 29.92 -11.57
C ASN A 40 -24.70 28.57 -10.95
N LYS A 41 -24.52 27.54 -11.76
CA LYS A 41 -24.16 26.20 -11.30
C LYS A 41 -23.34 25.46 -12.34
N ILE A 42 -22.17 25.01 -11.95
CA ILE A 42 -21.25 24.23 -12.77
C ILE A 42 -21.03 22.90 -12.07
N LEU A 43 -21.07 21.81 -12.83
CA LEU A 43 -20.61 20.50 -12.38
C LEU A 43 -19.30 20.17 -13.08
N ALA A 44 -18.36 19.63 -12.33
CA ALA A 44 -17.09 19.12 -12.84
C ALA A 44 -16.97 17.63 -12.55
N LYS A 45 -16.47 16.86 -13.51
CA LYS A 45 -16.03 15.48 -13.32
C LYS A 45 -14.52 15.45 -13.45
N ILE A 46 -13.87 14.81 -12.50
CA ILE A 46 -12.41 14.68 -12.44
C ILE A 46 -12.08 13.21 -12.31
N SER A 47 -11.14 12.73 -13.09
CA SER A 47 -10.56 11.41 -12.96
C SER A 47 -9.04 11.48 -13.00
N ILE A 48 -8.41 10.46 -12.48
CA ILE A 48 -6.96 10.31 -12.48
C ILE A 48 -6.59 8.92 -12.99
N SER A 49 -5.39 8.80 -13.51
CA SER A 49 -4.75 7.53 -13.85
C SER A 49 -3.28 7.61 -13.50
N SER A 50 -2.72 6.51 -13.04
CA SER A 50 -1.27 6.40 -12.87
C SER A 50 -0.56 6.08 -14.18
N ALA A 51 -1.29 5.56 -15.18
CA ALA A 51 -0.74 5.14 -16.44
C ALA A 51 -0.63 6.28 -17.47
N ASN A 52 -1.76 6.83 -17.91
CA ASN A 52 -1.81 7.87 -18.94
C ASN A 52 -3.16 8.61 -18.98
N THR A 53 -3.27 9.61 -19.84
CA THR A 53 -4.50 10.40 -20.02
C THR A 53 -5.67 9.56 -20.53
N GLU A 54 -5.40 8.61 -21.43
CA GLU A 54 -6.40 7.71 -22.00
C GLU A 54 -7.02 6.82 -20.92
N GLY A 55 -6.19 6.35 -19.96
CA GLY A 55 -6.65 5.62 -18.77
C GLY A 55 -7.58 6.50 -17.90
N ALA A 56 -7.22 7.77 -17.68
CA ALA A 56 -8.07 8.69 -16.91
C ALA A 56 -9.42 8.94 -17.62
N ILE A 57 -9.43 9.09 -18.94
CA ILE A 57 -10.67 9.24 -19.72
C ILE A 57 -11.53 7.97 -19.60
N ALA A 58 -10.93 6.79 -19.79
CA ALA A 58 -11.64 5.53 -19.66
C ALA A 58 -12.25 5.32 -18.26
N ASN A 59 -11.51 5.71 -17.19
CA ASN A 59 -12.01 5.70 -15.81
C ASN A 59 -13.23 6.61 -15.67
N LEU A 60 -13.15 7.83 -16.22
CA LEU A 60 -14.24 8.81 -16.17
C LEU A 60 -15.50 8.28 -16.83
N GLU A 61 -15.38 7.79 -18.05
CA GLU A 61 -16.50 7.26 -18.85
C GLU A 61 -17.17 6.05 -18.17
N LYS A 62 -16.35 5.16 -17.59
CA LYS A 62 -16.84 3.96 -16.94
C LYS A 62 -17.51 4.22 -15.60
N GLU A 63 -16.91 5.09 -14.78
CA GLU A 63 -17.31 5.29 -13.40
C GLU A 63 -18.31 6.45 -13.23
N LEU A 64 -18.22 7.48 -14.08
CA LEU A 64 -19.04 8.69 -14.02
C LEU A 64 -19.69 9.02 -15.36
N SER A 65 -20.44 8.05 -15.96
CA SER A 65 -21.10 8.21 -17.25
C SER A 65 -22.24 9.25 -17.28
N HIS A 66 -22.62 9.80 -16.12
CA HIS A 66 -23.73 10.76 -15.99
C HIS A 66 -23.36 11.99 -15.16
N TRP A 67 -24.19 13.05 -15.23
CA TRP A 67 -24.01 14.31 -14.52
C TRP A 67 -24.83 14.46 -13.24
N SER A 68 -25.46 13.40 -12.75
CA SER A 68 -26.29 13.44 -11.54
C SER A 68 -25.43 13.32 -10.28
N PHE A 69 -25.13 14.46 -9.64
CA PHE A 69 -24.41 14.52 -8.35
C PHE A 69 -25.11 13.71 -7.26
N ASP A 70 -26.44 13.83 -7.15
CA ASP A 70 -27.21 13.10 -6.14
C ASP A 70 -27.15 11.58 -6.32
N LYS A 71 -27.07 11.11 -7.57
CA LYS A 71 -26.86 9.67 -7.83
C LYS A 71 -25.48 9.24 -7.36
N VAL A 72 -24.42 9.99 -7.66
CA VAL A 72 -23.05 9.69 -7.21
C VAL A 72 -23.00 9.63 -5.68
N LYS A 73 -23.60 10.61 -5.00
CA LYS A 73 -23.69 10.67 -3.53
C LYS A 73 -24.40 9.43 -2.96
N ARG A 74 -25.53 9.03 -3.54
CA ARG A 74 -26.26 7.83 -3.09
C ARG A 74 -25.45 6.56 -3.31
N ASP A 75 -24.83 6.41 -4.48
CA ASP A 75 -24.05 5.22 -4.83
C ASP A 75 -22.81 5.09 -3.90
N ALA A 76 -22.12 6.18 -3.60
CA ALA A 76 -21.01 6.22 -2.65
C ALA A 76 -21.48 5.84 -1.22
N ASN A 77 -22.60 6.39 -0.75
CA ASN A 77 -23.18 6.02 0.55
C ASN A 77 -23.51 4.53 0.61
N HIS A 78 -24.11 3.98 -0.43
CA HIS A 78 -24.43 2.55 -0.50
C HIS A 78 -23.16 1.69 -0.53
N ALA A 79 -22.12 2.11 -1.25
CA ALA A 79 -20.86 1.38 -1.31
C ALA A 79 -20.20 1.32 0.08
N TRP A 80 -20.09 2.45 0.77
CA TRP A 80 -19.53 2.51 2.13
C TRP A 80 -20.39 1.75 3.13
N LYS A 81 -21.70 1.91 3.10
CA LYS A 81 -22.62 1.17 3.99
C LYS A 81 -22.41 -0.33 3.87
N ARG A 82 -22.28 -0.88 2.66
CA ARG A 82 -22.00 -2.32 2.45
C ARG A 82 -20.67 -2.76 3.05
N GLN A 83 -19.64 -1.90 3.06
CA GLN A 83 -18.35 -2.23 3.65
C GLN A 83 -18.41 -2.17 5.17
N LEU A 84 -18.95 -1.10 5.74
CA LEU A 84 -19.02 -0.89 7.19
C LEU A 84 -19.93 -1.90 7.88
N GLN A 85 -21.03 -2.30 7.24
CA GLN A 85 -21.98 -3.31 7.77
C GLN A 85 -21.41 -4.74 7.82
N LYS A 86 -20.20 -5.00 7.35
CA LYS A 86 -19.54 -6.30 7.54
C LYS A 86 -19.28 -6.60 9.01
N ILE A 87 -19.18 -5.58 9.84
CA ILE A 87 -19.15 -5.68 11.29
C ILE A 87 -20.38 -4.95 11.83
N LYS A 88 -21.19 -5.65 12.61
CA LYS A 88 -22.28 -5.06 13.35
C LYS A 88 -21.82 -4.88 14.79
N ALA A 89 -21.79 -3.65 15.26
CA ALA A 89 -21.40 -3.28 16.61
C ALA A 89 -22.61 -2.73 17.36
N GLU A 90 -22.66 -3.02 18.66
CA GLU A 90 -23.56 -2.40 19.62
C GLU A 90 -22.71 -1.68 20.67
N GLY A 91 -23.05 -0.45 20.98
CA GLY A 91 -22.34 0.40 21.93
C GLY A 91 -23.23 0.82 23.08
N ARG A 92 -22.59 1.31 24.15
CA ARG A 92 -23.30 1.84 25.31
C ARG A 92 -24.05 3.14 25.01
N ASN A 93 -23.54 3.89 24.05
CA ASN A 93 -24.09 5.17 23.61
C ASN A 93 -23.78 5.37 22.12
N GLU A 94 -24.38 6.41 21.53
CA GLU A 94 -24.24 6.73 20.10
C GLU A 94 -22.81 7.17 19.74
N ALA A 95 -22.12 7.88 20.64
CA ALA A 95 -20.74 8.35 20.40
C ALA A 95 -19.74 7.18 20.27
N ASP A 96 -19.90 6.10 21.06
CA ASP A 96 -19.06 4.93 20.93
C ASP A 96 -19.24 4.25 19.56
N LEU A 97 -20.48 4.19 19.06
CA LEU A 97 -20.78 3.64 17.73
C LEU A 97 -20.24 4.52 16.61
N GLU A 98 -20.37 5.84 16.72
CA GLU A 98 -19.82 6.80 15.77
C GLU A 98 -18.29 6.67 15.70
N ASN A 99 -17.61 6.63 16.85
CA ASN A 99 -16.17 6.42 16.92
C ASN A 99 -15.74 5.08 16.28
N PHE A 100 -16.46 4.00 16.58
CA PHE A 100 -16.18 2.69 16.02
C PHE A 100 -16.28 2.68 14.49
N TYR A 101 -17.39 3.17 13.92
CA TYR A 101 -17.59 3.16 12.48
C TYR A 101 -16.70 4.18 11.76
N THR A 102 -16.35 5.29 12.41
CA THR A 102 -15.37 6.25 11.89
C THR A 102 -13.98 5.62 11.81
N ALA A 103 -13.55 4.93 12.86
CA ALA A 103 -12.28 4.20 12.86
C ALA A 103 -12.25 3.09 11.79
N LEU A 104 -13.35 2.34 11.64
CA LEU A 104 -13.48 1.31 10.60
C LEU A 104 -13.46 1.91 9.19
N TYR A 105 -14.10 3.06 8.98
CA TYR A 105 -14.03 3.82 7.73
C TYR A 105 -12.58 4.19 7.41
N HIS A 106 -11.85 4.78 8.36
CA HIS A 106 -10.44 5.14 8.17
C HIS A 106 -9.57 3.91 7.86
N ALA A 107 -9.77 2.79 8.56
CA ALA A 107 -9.06 1.55 8.29
C ALA A 107 -9.28 1.02 6.86
N TYR A 108 -10.41 1.33 6.23
CA TYR A 108 -10.74 0.88 4.88
C TYR A 108 -10.38 1.87 3.76
N THR A 109 -9.79 3.03 4.08
CA THR A 109 -9.41 4.02 3.07
C THR A 109 -8.12 3.68 2.33
N ALA A 110 -7.20 2.97 2.97
CA ALA A 110 -5.95 2.50 2.39
C ALA A 110 -5.65 1.06 2.84
N PRO A 111 -5.00 0.24 2.00
CA PRO A 111 -4.61 0.46 0.60
C PRO A 111 -5.81 0.70 -0.32
N TYR A 112 -5.64 1.50 -1.37
CA TYR A 112 -6.70 1.81 -2.32
C TYR A 112 -6.45 1.22 -3.71
N LEU A 113 -7.52 1.12 -4.51
CA LEU A 113 -7.46 0.67 -5.90
C LEU A 113 -6.60 1.63 -6.72
N PHE A 114 -5.61 1.09 -7.41
CA PHE A 114 -4.61 1.87 -8.15
C PHE A 114 -4.65 1.63 -9.67
N SER A 115 -5.09 0.45 -10.11
CA SER A 115 -5.25 0.17 -11.54
C SER A 115 -6.46 0.91 -12.13
N ASP A 116 -6.31 1.33 -13.37
CA ASP A 116 -7.39 1.84 -14.21
C ASP A 116 -8.46 0.75 -14.48
N VAL A 117 -9.59 1.15 -15.00
CA VAL A 117 -10.71 0.24 -15.33
C VAL A 117 -10.35 -0.79 -16.41
N ASN A 118 -9.31 -0.54 -17.20
CA ASN A 118 -8.73 -1.47 -18.17
C ASN A 118 -7.61 -2.33 -17.60
N GLY A 119 -7.30 -2.19 -16.31
CA GLY A 119 -6.27 -2.92 -15.60
C GLY A 119 -4.85 -2.32 -15.66
N ASN A 120 -4.66 -1.20 -16.36
CA ASN A 120 -3.35 -0.56 -16.47
C ASN A 120 -2.97 0.20 -15.19
N TYR A 121 -1.67 0.22 -14.89
CA TYR A 121 -1.10 1.00 -13.79
C TYR A 121 0.39 1.25 -14.03
N LYS A 122 0.97 2.25 -13.39
CA LYS A 122 2.40 2.54 -13.45
C LYS A 122 3.13 1.81 -12.32
N GLY A 123 4.12 1.00 -12.68
CA GLY A 123 4.96 0.26 -11.73
C GLY A 123 6.07 1.08 -11.10
N PRO A 124 6.79 0.51 -10.10
CA PRO A 124 7.94 1.15 -9.46
C PRO A 124 9.14 1.32 -10.41
N ASP A 125 9.21 0.55 -11.49
CA ASP A 125 10.14 0.69 -12.62
C ASP A 125 9.81 1.86 -13.56
N LYS A 126 8.72 2.57 -13.31
CA LYS A 126 8.15 3.66 -14.11
C LYS A 126 7.50 3.23 -15.42
N GLU A 127 7.42 1.93 -15.68
CA GLU A 127 6.75 1.36 -16.84
C GLU A 127 5.26 1.14 -16.59
N ILE A 128 4.49 1.07 -17.68
CA ILE A 128 3.05 0.76 -17.62
C ILE A 128 2.87 -0.75 -17.67
N HIS A 129 2.26 -1.28 -16.64
CA HIS A 129 1.88 -2.69 -16.52
C HIS A 129 0.37 -2.86 -16.64
N SER A 130 -0.06 -4.11 -16.80
CA SER A 130 -1.48 -4.45 -16.86
C SER A 130 -1.80 -5.68 -16.03
N VAL A 131 -2.94 -5.66 -15.35
CA VAL A 131 -3.52 -6.80 -14.61
C VAL A 131 -4.97 -7.02 -15.02
N HIS A 132 -5.38 -8.31 -15.14
CA HIS A 132 -6.74 -8.66 -15.54
C HIS A 132 -7.42 -9.66 -14.59
N LYS A 133 -6.63 -10.33 -13.72
CA LYS A 133 -7.13 -11.37 -12.81
C LYS A 133 -7.40 -10.88 -11.39
N HIS A 134 -6.86 -9.73 -11.03
CA HIS A 134 -7.00 -9.09 -9.72
C HIS A 134 -6.98 -7.58 -9.88
N ASN A 135 -7.34 -6.85 -8.85
CA ASN A 135 -7.16 -5.41 -8.80
C ASN A 135 -5.77 -5.08 -8.27
N GLN A 136 -5.11 -4.10 -8.89
CA GLN A 136 -3.85 -3.56 -8.35
C GLN A 136 -4.15 -2.53 -7.27
N TYR A 137 -3.54 -2.72 -6.11
CA TYR A 137 -3.61 -1.83 -4.97
C TYR A 137 -2.30 -1.07 -4.79
N SER A 138 -2.35 0.08 -4.13
CA SER A 138 -1.22 0.93 -3.75
C SER A 138 -1.45 1.56 -2.38
N VAL A 139 -0.42 2.21 -1.87
CA VAL A 139 -0.33 2.82 -0.53
C VAL A 139 -0.26 1.74 0.54
N PHE A 140 0.87 1.02 0.51
CA PHE A 140 1.18 0.01 1.48
C PHE A 140 2.09 0.57 2.58
N SER A 141 1.51 1.12 3.63
CA SER A 141 2.19 1.54 4.86
C SER A 141 2.36 0.33 5.78
N LEU A 142 3.20 -0.62 5.38
CA LEU A 142 3.19 -1.97 5.96
C LEU A 142 3.66 -2.01 7.42
N TRP A 143 4.60 -1.16 7.82
CA TRP A 143 5.03 -1.06 9.23
C TRP A 143 3.90 -0.70 10.18
N ASP A 144 2.93 0.10 9.71
CA ASP A 144 1.74 0.46 10.47
C ASP A 144 0.68 -0.63 10.41
N THR A 145 0.40 -1.12 9.20
CA THR A 145 -0.82 -1.89 8.91
C THR A 145 -0.71 -3.38 9.23
N TYR A 146 0.50 -3.96 9.27
CA TYR A 146 0.67 -5.38 9.60
C TYR A 146 0.19 -5.71 11.02
N ARG A 147 0.23 -4.72 11.92
CA ARG A 147 -0.09 -4.89 13.35
C ARG A 147 -1.57 -5.19 13.60
N ALA A 148 -2.47 -4.53 12.87
CA ALA A 148 -3.91 -4.67 13.10
C ALA A 148 -4.78 -4.56 11.83
N ALA A 149 -4.48 -3.65 10.89
CA ALA A 149 -5.34 -3.44 9.72
C ALA A 149 -5.36 -4.65 8.78
N HIS A 150 -4.19 -5.20 8.40
CA HIS A 150 -4.14 -6.42 7.59
C HIS A 150 -4.74 -7.64 8.31
N PRO A 151 -4.49 -7.90 9.60
CA PRO A 151 -5.23 -8.90 10.39
C PRO A 151 -6.74 -8.74 10.30
N LEU A 152 -7.26 -7.51 10.46
CA LEU A 152 -8.69 -7.22 10.30
C LEU A 152 -9.18 -7.53 8.88
N PHE A 153 -8.39 -7.21 7.84
CA PHE A 153 -8.75 -7.49 6.46
C PHE A 153 -8.85 -8.99 6.18
N THR A 154 -8.07 -9.83 6.84
CA THR A 154 -8.19 -11.29 6.70
C THR A 154 -9.54 -11.83 7.16
N ILE A 155 -10.25 -11.09 8.01
CA ILE A 155 -11.60 -11.41 8.49
C ILE A 155 -12.65 -10.79 7.57
N THR A 156 -12.53 -9.50 7.28
CA THR A 156 -13.59 -8.68 6.66
C THR A 156 -13.47 -8.50 5.15
N GLN A 157 -12.26 -8.71 4.58
CA GLN A 157 -11.91 -8.34 3.20
C GLN A 157 -11.12 -9.44 2.45
N LYS A 158 -11.37 -10.72 2.72
CA LYS A 158 -10.55 -11.86 2.23
C LYS A 158 -10.17 -11.78 0.74
N LYS A 159 -11.12 -11.40 -0.13
CA LYS A 159 -10.83 -11.23 -1.56
C LYS A 159 -9.81 -10.12 -1.82
N ARG A 160 -9.97 -8.96 -1.15
CA ARG A 160 -9.05 -7.83 -1.29
C ARG A 160 -7.65 -8.16 -0.73
N VAL A 161 -7.56 -8.96 0.32
CA VAL A 161 -6.26 -9.44 0.83
C VAL A 161 -5.49 -10.19 -0.25
N SER A 162 -6.14 -11.09 -0.99
CA SER A 162 -5.51 -11.77 -2.13
C SER A 162 -5.06 -10.80 -3.22
N ASP A 163 -5.89 -9.81 -3.56
CA ASP A 163 -5.55 -8.80 -4.55
C ASP A 163 -4.38 -7.91 -4.07
N MET A 164 -4.34 -7.54 -2.79
CA MET A 164 -3.23 -6.78 -2.18
C MET A 164 -1.92 -7.58 -2.21
N ILE A 165 -1.95 -8.88 -1.88
CA ILE A 165 -0.75 -9.73 -1.97
C ILE A 165 -0.28 -9.87 -3.42
N ASN A 166 -1.19 -10.09 -4.36
CA ASN A 166 -0.84 -10.09 -5.77
C ASN A 166 -0.24 -8.76 -6.23
N SER A 167 -0.69 -7.63 -5.67
CA SER A 167 -0.10 -6.31 -5.92
C SER A 167 1.32 -6.20 -5.38
N MET A 168 1.59 -6.74 -4.19
CA MET A 168 2.95 -6.82 -3.63
C MET A 168 3.86 -7.72 -4.48
N LEU A 169 3.33 -8.81 -5.05
CA LEU A 169 4.09 -9.66 -5.96
C LEU A 169 4.37 -8.98 -7.31
N LYS A 170 3.46 -8.13 -7.80
CA LYS A 170 3.71 -7.30 -8.98
C LYS A 170 4.76 -6.22 -8.70
N HIS A 171 4.76 -5.65 -7.51
CA HIS A 171 5.83 -4.76 -7.07
C HIS A 171 7.17 -5.51 -7.06
N TYR A 172 7.22 -6.72 -6.49
CA TYR A 172 8.41 -7.57 -6.52
C TYR A 172 8.89 -7.89 -7.94
N ASP A 173 7.99 -8.18 -8.88
CA ASP A 173 8.34 -8.42 -10.29
C ASP A 173 9.07 -7.23 -10.91
N ALA A 174 8.59 -6.03 -10.68
CA ALA A 174 9.09 -4.80 -11.28
C ALA A 174 10.31 -4.21 -10.55
N TYR A 175 10.37 -4.36 -9.22
CA TYR A 175 11.40 -3.73 -8.39
C TYR A 175 12.50 -4.71 -7.94
N GLY A 176 12.19 -6.01 -7.88
CA GLY A 176 13.11 -7.04 -7.40
C GLY A 176 13.06 -7.34 -5.90
N LEU A 177 12.33 -6.55 -5.11
CA LEU A 177 12.07 -6.72 -3.68
C LEU A 177 10.58 -6.51 -3.38
N GLN A 178 10.12 -7.07 -2.27
CA GLN A 178 8.78 -6.76 -1.76
C GLN A 178 8.69 -5.32 -1.26
N PRO A 179 7.49 -4.71 -1.26
CA PRO A 179 7.34 -3.34 -0.80
C PRO A 179 7.61 -3.22 0.71
N VAL A 180 8.19 -2.10 1.11
CA VAL A 180 8.33 -1.64 2.49
C VAL A 180 7.31 -0.55 2.78
N TRP A 181 7.32 0.50 1.97
CA TRP A 181 6.35 1.59 2.01
C TRP A 181 6.08 2.09 0.60
N GLU A 182 5.27 1.36 -0.15
CA GLU A 182 4.94 1.68 -1.52
C GLU A 182 3.87 2.79 -1.59
N LEU A 183 4.13 3.85 -2.36
CA LEU A 183 3.27 5.01 -2.55
C LEU A 183 3.06 5.30 -4.03
N ALA A 184 1.86 5.02 -4.53
CA ALA A 184 1.42 5.36 -5.89
C ALA A 184 2.43 4.93 -6.98
N GLY A 185 2.86 3.67 -6.95
CA GLY A 185 3.85 3.11 -7.88
C GLY A 185 5.29 3.53 -7.58
N ASN A 186 5.61 3.90 -6.34
CA ASN A 186 6.98 4.22 -5.93
C ASN A 186 7.28 3.56 -4.60
N GLU A 187 8.46 2.94 -4.48
CA GLU A 187 8.98 2.51 -3.19
C GLU A 187 9.67 3.69 -2.51
N THR A 188 9.31 4.00 -1.28
CA THR A 188 9.88 5.11 -0.52
C THR A 188 10.87 4.68 0.55
N PHE A 189 10.84 3.42 0.98
CA PHE A 189 11.60 2.89 2.12
C PHE A 189 11.49 3.73 3.39
N CYS A 190 10.34 4.38 3.58
CA CYS A 190 10.15 5.36 4.64
C CYS A 190 10.29 4.76 6.04
N MET A 191 9.88 3.51 6.25
CA MET A 191 9.88 2.84 7.54
C MET A 191 10.80 1.62 7.57
N ILE A 192 11.05 1.11 8.77
CA ILE A 192 11.84 -0.09 9.02
C ILE A 192 11.05 -1.38 8.74
N GLY A 193 11.75 -2.52 8.71
CA GLY A 193 11.16 -3.85 8.54
C GLY A 193 10.87 -4.21 7.08
N ASN A 194 10.42 -5.46 6.91
CA ASN A 194 9.99 -6.03 5.62
C ASN A 194 8.56 -6.59 5.76
N HIS A 195 7.63 -5.77 6.19
CA HIS A 195 6.35 -6.22 6.72
C HIS A 195 5.32 -6.66 5.67
N ALA A 196 5.68 -6.73 4.39
CA ALA A 196 4.98 -7.59 3.44
C ALA A 196 5.03 -9.07 3.88
N ILE A 197 6.13 -9.47 4.56
CA ILE A 197 6.36 -10.83 5.06
C ILE A 197 5.27 -11.28 6.04
N PRO A 198 5.02 -10.60 7.19
CA PRO A 198 3.97 -10.99 8.10
C PRO A 198 2.57 -10.94 7.47
N VAL A 199 2.29 -9.98 6.59
CA VAL A 199 1.00 -9.88 5.89
C VAL A 199 0.74 -11.11 5.02
N ILE A 200 1.72 -11.55 4.25
CA ILE A 200 1.61 -12.73 3.38
C ILE A 200 1.51 -14.00 4.22
N THR A 201 2.38 -14.14 5.22
CA THR A 201 2.39 -15.31 6.12
C THR A 201 1.06 -15.47 6.83
N GLU A 202 0.52 -14.41 7.41
CA GLU A 202 -0.76 -14.44 8.11
C GLU A 202 -1.91 -14.84 7.17
N ALA A 203 -1.98 -14.23 5.99
CA ALA A 203 -2.99 -14.58 5.00
C ALA A 203 -2.92 -16.06 4.60
N TYR A 204 -1.72 -16.56 4.32
CA TYR A 204 -1.50 -17.96 3.97
C TYR A 204 -1.94 -18.92 5.07
N LEU A 205 -1.51 -18.68 6.32
CA LEU A 205 -1.85 -19.53 7.46
C LEU A 205 -3.34 -19.49 7.81
N LYS A 206 -4.03 -18.38 7.53
CA LYS A 206 -5.49 -18.25 7.65
C LYS A 206 -6.28 -18.81 6.46
N GLY A 207 -5.61 -19.48 5.52
CA GLY A 207 -6.24 -20.14 4.38
C GLY A 207 -6.58 -19.21 3.20
N ILE A 208 -6.11 -17.98 3.19
CA ILE A 208 -6.23 -17.07 2.06
C ILE A 208 -5.04 -17.33 1.13
N ARG A 209 -5.28 -18.07 0.04
CA ARG A 209 -4.20 -18.63 -0.83
C ARG A 209 -4.41 -18.33 -2.32
N ASN A 210 -5.25 -17.37 -2.67
CA ASN A 210 -5.48 -17.02 -4.07
C ASN A 210 -4.40 -16.08 -4.61
N PHE A 211 -3.13 -16.52 -4.52
CA PHE A 211 -1.92 -15.89 -5.05
C PHE A 211 -0.87 -16.99 -5.30
N ASP A 212 0.19 -16.65 -6.02
CA ASP A 212 1.31 -17.56 -6.24
C ASP A 212 2.13 -17.72 -4.95
N VAL A 213 1.89 -18.82 -4.25
CA VAL A 213 2.44 -19.10 -2.92
C VAL A 213 3.96 -19.30 -2.96
N GLU A 214 4.46 -20.06 -3.94
CA GLU A 214 5.90 -20.31 -4.06
C GLU A 214 6.66 -19.02 -4.40
N LYS A 215 6.13 -18.24 -5.34
CA LYS A 215 6.69 -16.94 -5.66
C LYS A 215 6.66 -15.98 -4.47
N ALA A 216 5.57 -15.97 -3.70
CA ALA A 216 5.46 -15.15 -2.50
C ALA A 216 6.53 -15.54 -1.47
N TYR A 217 6.72 -16.83 -1.26
CA TYR A 217 7.74 -17.36 -0.37
C TYR A 217 9.17 -16.99 -0.81
N GLU A 218 9.50 -17.17 -2.09
CA GLU A 218 10.80 -16.79 -2.64
C GLU A 218 11.04 -15.27 -2.57
N ALA A 219 10.01 -14.46 -2.81
CA ALA A 219 10.09 -13.01 -2.66
C ALA A 219 10.35 -12.58 -1.21
N MET A 220 9.73 -13.23 -0.24
CA MET A 220 9.98 -13.01 1.19
C MET A 220 11.43 -13.32 1.55
N LYS A 221 11.95 -14.50 1.18
CA LYS A 221 13.34 -14.91 1.40
C LYS A 221 14.32 -13.93 0.76
N LYS A 222 14.15 -13.65 -0.53
CA LYS A 222 15.03 -12.74 -1.26
C LYS A 222 15.06 -11.35 -0.62
N THR A 223 13.92 -10.81 -0.18
CA THR A 223 13.85 -9.51 0.47
C THR A 223 14.57 -9.51 1.82
N SER A 224 14.36 -10.54 2.66
CA SER A 224 15.02 -10.68 3.96
C SER A 224 16.54 -10.93 3.84
N LEU A 225 17.01 -11.52 2.75
CA LEU A 225 18.43 -11.87 2.56
C LEU A 225 19.24 -10.83 1.79
N THR A 226 18.70 -9.66 1.49
CA THR A 226 19.46 -8.54 0.91
C THR A 226 20.41 -7.92 1.91
N ASP A 227 21.37 -7.10 1.43
CA ASP A 227 22.29 -6.35 2.31
C ASP A 227 21.79 -4.92 2.62
N ARG A 228 20.58 -4.56 2.17
CA ARG A 228 19.98 -3.25 2.37
C ARG A 228 19.58 -3.02 3.82
N ALA A 229 19.60 -1.74 4.26
CA ALA A 229 19.08 -1.26 5.55
C ALA A 229 19.57 -2.07 6.77
N GLY A 230 20.86 -2.42 6.78
CA GLY A 230 21.49 -3.13 7.88
C GLY A 230 21.24 -4.64 7.94
N MET A 231 20.49 -5.23 6.97
CA MET A 231 20.19 -6.68 6.98
C MET A 231 21.45 -7.54 6.82
N GLY A 232 22.44 -7.13 6.03
CA GLY A 232 23.74 -7.83 5.95
C GLY A 232 24.50 -7.79 7.27
N VAL A 233 24.46 -6.66 7.95
CA VAL A 233 25.04 -6.47 9.29
C VAL A 233 24.31 -7.33 10.33
N TYR A 234 22.97 -7.33 10.29
CA TYR A 234 22.12 -8.15 11.15
C TYR A 234 22.46 -9.65 11.05
N ARG A 235 22.64 -10.15 9.84
CA ARG A 235 23.02 -11.57 9.63
C ARG A 235 24.43 -11.88 10.15
N LYS A 236 25.36 -10.93 10.01
CA LYS A 236 26.75 -11.11 10.42
C LYS A 236 26.93 -11.11 11.94
N TYR A 237 26.28 -10.18 12.64
CA TYR A 237 26.44 -9.99 14.08
C TYR A 237 25.32 -10.62 14.91
N HIS A 238 24.25 -11.12 14.27
CA HIS A 238 23.01 -11.57 14.91
C HIS A 238 22.27 -10.46 15.68
N TYR A 239 22.56 -9.22 15.36
CA TYR A 239 21.90 -7.96 15.72
C TYR A 239 22.53 -6.85 14.87
N ILE A 240 21.99 -5.65 14.95
CA ILE A 240 22.59 -4.49 14.28
C ILE A 240 23.33 -3.67 15.32
N PRO A 241 24.71 -3.60 15.27
CA PRO A 241 25.47 -2.68 16.08
C PRO A 241 25.08 -1.22 15.81
N TYR A 242 24.92 -0.42 16.88
CA TYR A 242 24.40 0.95 16.76
C TYR A 242 25.29 1.90 15.96
N GLU A 243 26.58 1.61 15.85
CA GLU A 243 27.54 2.41 15.07
C GLU A 243 27.53 2.06 13.57
N LEU A 244 26.91 0.95 13.14
CA LEU A 244 26.93 0.48 11.75
C LEU A 244 25.64 0.80 10.99
N GLU A 245 24.53 1.03 11.68
CA GLU A 245 23.27 1.35 11.06
C GLU A 245 22.36 2.10 12.04
N ASN A 246 21.65 3.11 11.54
CA ASN A 246 20.65 3.83 12.32
C ASN A 246 19.47 2.94 12.69
N GLU A 247 18.74 3.30 13.78
CA GLU A 247 17.55 2.57 14.25
C GLU A 247 17.85 1.10 14.57
N SER A 248 19.10 0.81 15.01
CA SER A 248 19.66 -0.53 15.15
C SER A 248 18.81 -1.46 16.01
N VAL A 249 18.25 -0.96 17.12
CA VAL A 249 17.41 -1.74 18.03
C VAL A 249 16.10 -2.12 17.34
N SER A 250 15.35 -1.14 16.85
CA SER A 250 14.07 -1.37 16.20
C SER A 250 14.19 -2.25 14.95
N LYS A 251 15.21 -1.99 14.09
CA LYS A 251 15.47 -2.84 12.92
C LYS A 251 15.78 -4.29 13.32
N THR A 252 16.59 -4.51 14.34
CA THR A 252 16.90 -5.87 14.83
C THR A 252 15.63 -6.60 15.29
N LEU A 253 14.75 -5.92 16.03
CA LEU A 253 13.51 -6.50 16.54
C LEU A 253 12.53 -6.83 15.41
N GLU A 254 12.37 -5.91 14.46
CA GLU A 254 11.44 -6.09 13.33
C GLU A 254 11.93 -7.18 12.37
N TYR A 255 13.25 -7.26 12.07
CA TYR A 255 13.80 -8.33 11.23
C TYR A 255 13.71 -9.70 11.90
N ALA A 256 13.89 -9.79 13.21
CA ALA A 256 13.71 -11.02 13.95
C ALA A 256 12.24 -11.51 13.89
N TYR A 257 11.27 -10.59 13.90
CA TYR A 257 9.87 -10.92 13.72
C TYR A 257 9.57 -11.35 12.28
N ASP A 258 10.11 -10.65 11.28
CA ASP A 258 9.97 -11.04 9.87
C ASP A 258 10.55 -12.45 9.63
N ASP A 259 11.72 -12.75 10.21
CA ASP A 259 12.34 -14.09 10.16
C ASP A 259 11.44 -15.16 10.79
N TRP A 260 10.81 -14.86 11.92
CA TRP A 260 9.84 -15.79 12.51
C TRP A 260 8.67 -16.07 11.58
N CYS A 261 8.16 -15.05 10.90
CA CYS A 261 7.07 -15.19 9.92
C CYS A 261 7.50 -16.08 8.74
N ILE A 262 8.72 -15.88 8.19
CA ILE A 262 9.26 -16.73 7.13
C ILE A 262 9.38 -18.19 7.63
N ALA A 263 9.88 -18.39 8.85
CA ALA A 263 9.97 -19.73 9.45
C ALA A 263 8.59 -20.42 9.53
N GLN A 264 7.55 -19.72 9.96
CA GLN A 264 6.20 -20.31 10.02
C GLN A 264 5.69 -20.68 8.61
N MET A 265 5.93 -19.85 7.61
CA MET A 265 5.55 -20.19 6.25
C MET A 265 6.39 -21.33 5.67
N ALA A 266 7.70 -21.37 5.92
CA ALA A 266 8.60 -22.46 5.54
C ALA A 266 8.12 -23.80 6.13
N LYS A 267 7.78 -23.82 7.42
CA LYS A 267 7.21 -24.99 8.08
C LYS A 267 5.93 -25.48 7.41
N ALA A 268 5.03 -24.56 7.09
CA ALA A 268 3.76 -24.89 6.45
C ALA A 268 3.94 -25.39 4.99
N LEU A 269 5.04 -24.99 4.33
CA LEU A 269 5.45 -25.43 3.00
C LEU A 269 6.40 -26.64 3.02
N GLN A 270 6.69 -27.19 4.19
CA GLN A 270 7.60 -28.36 4.37
C GLN A 270 9.03 -28.10 3.89
N LYS A 271 9.52 -26.86 4.01
CA LYS A 271 10.89 -26.42 3.67
C LYS A 271 11.73 -26.41 4.95
N GLU A 272 12.20 -27.58 5.37
CA GLU A 272 12.79 -27.80 6.70
C GLU A 272 14.07 -27.01 6.94
N ASP A 273 14.99 -26.94 5.97
CA ASP A 273 16.24 -26.20 6.11
C ASP A 273 15.99 -24.72 6.31
N ASP A 274 15.10 -24.14 5.53
CA ASP A 274 14.70 -22.74 5.66
C ASP A 274 13.98 -22.49 7.01
N TYR A 275 13.12 -23.43 7.42
CA TYR A 275 12.45 -23.34 8.72
C TYR A 275 13.46 -23.23 9.86
N LEU A 276 14.44 -24.10 9.91
CA LEU A 276 15.47 -24.09 10.95
C LEU A 276 16.32 -22.82 10.90
N PHE A 277 16.72 -22.40 9.70
CA PHE A 277 17.52 -21.19 9.50
C PHE A 277 16.80 -19.94 10.02
N PHE A 278 15.59 -19.68 9.55
CA PHE A 278 14.82 -18.49 9.94
C PHE A 278 14.31 -18.57 11.39
N LEU A 279 13.98 -19.75 11.88
CA LEU A 279 13.61 -19.94 13.30
C LEU A 279 14.77 -19.59 14.24
N ASN A 280 16.02 -19.93 13.86
CA ASN A 280 17.18 -19.52 14.62
C ASN A 280 17.40 -18.00 14.53
N ALA A 281 17.36 -17.40 13.35
CA ALA A 281 17.50 -15.98 13.14
C ALA A 281 16.42 -15.17 13.89
N SER A 282 15.21 -15.69 13.99
CA SER A 282 14.10 -15.03 14.72
C SER A 282 14.39 -14.80 16.21
N ARG A 283 15.41 -15.47 16.78
CA ARG A 283 15.84 -15.27 18.18
C ARG A 283 16.88 -14.15 18.34
N ASN A 284 17.34 -13.58 17.27
CA ASN A 284 18.40 -12.56 17.29
C ASN A 284 18.06 -11.34 18.15
N TYR A 285 16.77 -11.01 18.33
CA TYR A 285 16.32 -9.95 19.23
C TYR A 285 16.84 -10.12 20.67
N THR A 286 17.06 -11.35 21.13
CA THR A 286 17.54 -11.64 22.49
C THR A 286 18.94 -11.10 22.73
N ASN A 287 19.74 -10.89 21.67
CA ASN A 287 21.10 -10.34 21.78
C ASN A 287 21.12 -8.86 22.20
N LEU A 288 19.98 -8.17 22.11
CA LEU A 288 19.83 -6.76 22.52
C LEU A 288 19.16 -6.63 23.90
N PHE A 289 18.73 -7.72 24.52
CA PHE A 289 18.13 -7.66 25.85
C PHE A 289 19.21 -7.43 26.91
N ASP A 290 19.06 -6.36 27.68
CA ASP A 290 19.93 -6.02 28.81
C ASP A 290 19.25 -6.43 30.12
N PRO A 291 19.69 -7.52 30.76
CA PRO A 291 19.08 -7.99 32.02
C PRO A 291 19.29 -7.00 33.17
N GLY A 292 20.28 -6.12 33.11
CA GLY A 292 20.55 -5.13 34.15
C GLY A 292 19.51 -4.00 34.18
N THR A 293 18.96 -3.66 33.02
CA THR A 293 17.90 -2.63 32.90
C THR A 293 16.52 -3.20 32.64
N GLY A 294 16.44 -4.46 32.16
CA GLY A 294 15.18 -5.10 31.75
C GLY A 294 14.64 -4.60 30.40
N PHE A 295 15.44 -3.91 29.60
CA PHE A 295 15.05 -3.32 28.30
C PHE A 295 15.92 -3.81 27.15
N MET A 296 15.37 -3.66 25.91
CA MET A 296 16.18 -3.77 24.70
C MET A 296 17.04 -2.53 24.54
N ARG A 297 18.35 -2.69 24.30
CA ARG A 297 19.32 -1.58 24.20
C ARG A 297 20.22 -1.71 23.00
N GLY A 298 20.69 -0.56 22.48
CA GLY A 298 21.73 -0.53 21.46
C GLY A 298 23.03 -1.16 21.99
N LYS A 299 23.63 -2.02 21.20
CA LYS A 299 24.85 -2.77 21.49
C LYS A 299 25.89 -2.46 20.42
N SER A 300 27.14 -2.31 20.80
CA SER A 300 28.24 -2.08 19.85
C SER A 300 28.71 -3.38 19.20
N SER A 301 29.48 -3.30 18.11
CA SER A 301 30.12 -4.48 17.49
C SER A 301 31.14 -5.19 18.38
N ALA A 302 31.61 -4.53 19.44
CA ALA A 302 32.52 -5.10 20.42
C ALA A 302 31.79 -5.80 21.61
N GLY A 303 30.46 -5.72 21.67
CA GLY A 303 29.67 -6.34 22.74
C GLY A 303 29.05 -5.38 23.72
#